data_33b5e86b4fdb2c728c3831eaece38eab
#
_entry.id   33b5e86b4fdb2c728c3831eaece38eab
#
_cell.length_a   1.000
_cell.length_b   1.000
_cell.length_c   1.000
_cell.angle_alpha   90.00
_cell.angle_beta   90.00
_cell.angle_gamma   90.00
#
_symmetry.space_group_name_H-M   'P 1'
#
loop_
_entity.id
_entity.type
_entity.pdbx_description
1 polymer ?
#
loop_
_entity_poly.entity_id
_entity_poly.type
_entity_poly.pdbx_seq_one_letter_code
_entity_poly.pdbx_strand_id
1 'polypeptide(L)'
;MKQASGPEKINIEENSVGINFKKSEQVKKHLNNSSYPWKDEISPGPVINDSLVIYVDSKRLKDIIELESLKIINNIEKKLGFSVNSIRVELQNSQQ
;
A
#
# COMPACT_ATOMS: atom_id res chain seq x y z
N MET A 1 2.14 -17.06 -28.02
CA MET A 1 2.35 -16.95 -27.42
C MET A 1 2.36 -16.99 -26.76
N LYS A 2 2.08 -17.07 -26.61
CA LYS A 2 2.20 -17.03 -25.95
C LYS A 2 2.45 -16.97 -25.26
N GLN A 3 2.63 -16.99 -25.07
CA GLN A 3 3.09 -16.94 -24.47
C GLN A 3 3.56 -16.83 -23.90
N ALA A 4 3.79 -16.77 -24.09
CA ALA A 4 4.29 -16.71 -23.53
C ALA A 4 4.55 -16.84 -23.01
N SER A 5 4.54 -16.74 -23.17
CA SER A 5 4.72 -16.76 -22.49
C SER A 5 4.60 -17.39 -21.80
N GLY A 6 4.71 -17.60 -21.49
CA GLY A 6 4.56 -18.62 -20.47
C GLY A 6 3.30 -18.44 -19.70
N PRO A 7 2.51 -19.46 -19.47
CA PRO A 7 1.22 -19.29 -18.81
C PRO A 7 1.33 -18.80 -17.36
N GLU A 8 2.33 -19.21 -16.65
CA GLU A 8 2.49 -18.71 -15.29
C GLU A 8 2.78 -17.23 -15.30
N LYS A 9 3.37 -16.77 -16.37
CA LYS A 9 3.54 -15.35 -16.53
C LYS A 9 2.21 -14.64 -16.57
N ILE A 10 1.24 -15.27 -17.17
CA ILE A 10 -0.08 -14.67 -17.26
C ILE A 10 -0.66 -14.44 -15.89
N ASN A 11 -0.50 -15.42 -15.02
CA ASN A 11 -1.00 -15.24 -13.64
C ASN A 11 -0.29 -14.10 -12.94
N ILE A 12 1.00 -14.01 -13.15
CA ILE A 12 1.75 -12.92 -12.54
C ILE A 12 1.26 -11.59 -13.06
N GLU A 13 1.00 -11.52 -14.33
CA GLU A 13 0.51 -10.29 -14.92
C GLU A 13 -0.84 -9.90 -14.36
N GLU A 14 -1.72 -10.85 -14.17
CA GLU A 14 -3.01 -10.54 -13.59
C GLU A 14 -2.86 -10.00 -12.19
N ASN A 15 -1.97 -10.58 -11.43
CA ASN A 15 -1.77 -10.15 -10.06
C ASN A 15 -1.18 -8.75 -9.99
N SER A 16 -0.47 -8.35 -11.02
CA SER A 16 0.16 -7.04 -11.00
C SER A 16 -0.67 -5.98 -11.74
N VAL A 17 -1.81 -6.35 -12.29
CA VAL A 17 -2.66 -5.37 -12.96
C VAL A 17 -3.10 -4.33 -11.94
N GLY A 18 -2.93 -3.08 -12.28
CA GLY A 18 -3.31 -1.99 -11.42
C GLY A 18 -2.27 -1.60 -10.40
N ILE A 19 -1.23 -2.40 -10.22
CA ILE A 19 -0.18 -2.05 -9.27
C ILE A 19 0.76 -1.02 -9.90
N ASN A 20 0.95 0.08 -9.20
CA ASN A 20 1.91 1.08 -9.62
C ASN A 20 3.18 0.89 -8.79
N PHE A 21 4.16 0.23 -9.38
CA PHE A 21 5.36 -0.14 -8.64
C PHE A 21 6.17 1.07 -8.21
N LYS A 22 6.25 2.08 -9.06
CA LYS A 22 7.00 3.27 -8.73
C LYS A 22 6.38 4.03 -7.57
N LYS A 23 5.08 4.25 -7.63
CA LYS A 23 4.40 4.92 -6.53
C LYS A 23 4.47 4.10 -5.26
N SER A 24 4.36 2.77 -5.38
CA SER A 24 4.45 1.89 -4.23
C SER A 24 5.77 2.05 -3.51
N GLU A 25 6.85 2.09 -4.27
CA GLU A 25 8.18 2.24 -3.69
C GLU A 25 8.33 3.59 -3.02
N GLN A 26 7.85 4.63 -3.65
CA GLN A 26 7.96 5.98 -3.11
C GLN A 26 7.16 6.14 -1.82
N VAL A 27 5.95 5.58 -1.79
CA VAL A 27 5.13 5.65 -0.59
C VAL A 27 5.76 4.84 0.54
N LYS A 28 6.32 3.69 0.21
CA LYS A 28 6.98 2.87 1.22
C LYS A 28 8.10 3.64 1.89
N LYS A 29 8.93 4.30 1.10
CA LYS A 29 10.01 5.11 1.66
C LYS A 29 9.47 6.26 2.49
N HIS A 30 8.42 6.90 2.00
CA HIS A 30 7.82 8.01 2.72
C HIS A 30 7.33 7.58 4.09
N LEU A 31 6.62 6.46 4.16
CA LEU A 31 6.08 5.99 5.42
C LEU A 31 7.20 5.56 6.38
N ASN A 32 8.24 4.91 5.85
CA ASN A 32 9.34 4.48 6.68
C ASN A 32 10.11 5.64 7.27
N ASN A 33 10.12 6.78 6.59
CA ASN A 33 10.84 7.97 7.05
C ASN A 33 9.93 8.98 7.72
N SER A 34 8.68 8.62 7.94
CA SER A 34 7.72 9.53 8.54
C SER A 34 7.89 9.57 10.05
N SER A 35 7.15 10.49 10.66
CA SER A 35 7.13 10.58 12.11
C SER A 35 5.85 10.01 12.71
N TYR A 36 5.11 9.24 11.95
CA TYR A 36 3.91 8.61 12.50
C TYR A 36 4.31 7.65 13.62
N PRO A 37 3.61 7.70 14.74
CA PRO A 37 3.98 6.84 15.87
C PRO A 37 3.86 5.35 15.60
N TRP A 38 3.02 4.98 14.63
CA TRP A 38 2.78 3.58 14.32
C TRP A 38 3.60 3.10 13.11
N LYS A 39 4.54 3.89 12.64
CA LYS A 39 5.20 3.54 11.37
C LYS A 39 5.93 2.21 11.41
N ASP A 40 6.44 1.83 12.57
CA ASP A 40 7.16 0.56 12.70
C ASP A 40 6.25 -0.63 12.95
N GLU A 41 4.95 -0.36 13.10
CA GLU A 41 3.98 -1.41 13.40
C GLU A 41 3.14 -1.78 12.18
N ILE A 42 3.45 -1.19 11.03
CA ILE A 42 2.71 -1.47 9.81
C ILE A 42 3.65 -2.01 8.76
N SER A 43 3.05 -2.60 7.74
CA SER A 43 3.79 -3.00 6.55
C SER A 43 3.16 -2.29 5.37
N PRO A 44 3.88 -1.36 4.74
CA PRO A 44 3.34 -0.69 3.56
C PRO A 44 3.16 -1.69 2.43
N GLY A 45 1.99 -1.67 1.83
CA GLY A 45 1.68 -2.51 0.70
C GLY A 45 1.77 -1.74 -0.60
N PRO A 46 1.23 -2.31 -1.66
CA PRO A 46 1.31 -1.67 -2.97
C PRO A 46 0.27 -0.57 -3.14
N VAL A 47 0.50 0.28 -4.14
CA VAL A 47 -0.52 1.19 -4.64
C VAL A 47 -1.19 0.49 -5.81
N ILE A 48 -2.46 0.16 -5.65
CA ILE A 48 -3.23 -0.57 -6.65
C ILE A 48 -4.41 0.29 -7.07
N ASN A 49 -4.48 0.61 -8.34
CA ASN A 49 -5.56 1.44 -8.87
C ASN A 49 -5.76 2.69 -8.04
N ASP A 50 -4.64 3.33 -7.69
CA ASP A 50 -4.62 4.57 -6.92
C ASP A 50 -5.11 4.43 -5.47
N SER A 51 -5.18 3.21 -4.97
CA SER A 51 -5.43 2.97 -3.56
C SER A 51 -4.17 2.45 -2.91
N LEU A 52 -3.81 3.03 -1.79
CA LEU A 52 -2.66 2.57 -1.03
C LEU A 52 -3.10 1.48 -0.07
N VAL A 53 -2.42 0.35 -0.10
CA VAL A 53 -2.69 -0.74 0.83
C VAL A 53 -1.70 -0.66 1.98
N ILE A 54 -2.20 -0.78 3.19
CA ILE A 54 -1.36 -0.82 4.39
C ILE A 54 -1.78 -2.05 5.17
N TYR A 55 -0.80 -2.85 5.57
CA TYR A 55 -1.06 -4.06 6.35
C TYR A 55 -0.77 -3.80 7.82
N VAL A 56 -1.67 -4.25 8.67
CA VAL A 56 -1.52 -4.14 10.11
C VAL A 56 -1.83 -5.48 10.75
N ASP A 57 -1.39 -5.67 11.97
CA ASP A 57 -1.65 -6.94 12.67
C ASP A 57 -2.59 -6.78 13.84
N SER A 58 -3.23 -5.64 14.01
CA SER A 58 -4.21 -5.47 15.06
C SER A 58 -5.34 -4.59 14.57
N LYS A 59 -6.52 -4.85 15.12
CA LYS A 59 -7.69 -4.06 14.77
C LYS A 59 -7.55 -2.63 15.28
N ARG A 60 -6.86 -2.45 16.40
CA ARG A 60 -6.65 -1.12 16.93
C ARG A 60 -5.88 -0.25 15.94
N LEU A 61 -4.83 -0.80 15.37
CA LEU A 61 -4.06 -0.07 14.37
C LEU A 61 -4.88 0.19 13.12
N LYS A 62 -5.67 -0.79 12.71
CA LYS A 62 -6.52 -0.60 11.55
C LYS A 62 -7.43 0.59 11.75
N ASP A 63 -8.08 0.67 12.91
CA ASP A 63 -8.99 1.76 13.19
C ASP A 63 -8.27 3.11 13.22
N ILE A 64 -7.09 3.14 13.82
CA ILE A 64 -6.32 4.38 13.91
C ILE A 64 -5.96 4.89 12.52
N ILE A 65 -5.47 4.00 11.68
CA ILE A 65 -5.01 4.41 10.35
C ILE A 65 -6.19 4.82 9.48
N GLU A 66 -7.30 4.11 9.61
CA GLU A 66 -8.49 4.50 8.86
C GLU A 66 -8.97 5.89 9.24
N LEU A 67 -8.91 6.21 10.52
CA LEU A 67 -9.29 7.55 10.96
C LEU A 67 -8.37 8.63 10.40
N GLU A 68 -7.10 8.29 10.22
CA GLU A 68 -6.12 9.26 9.74
C GLU A 68 -5.91 9.20 8.24
N SER A 69 -6.75 8.48 7.53
CA SER A 69 -6.49 8.23 6.11
C SER A 69 -6.40 9.51 5.29
N LEU A 70 -7.28 10.49 5.52
CA LEU A 70 -7.22 11.73 4.76
C LEU A 70 -5.94 12.50 5.04
N LYS A 71 -5.50 12.49 6.27
CA LYS A 71 -4.26 13.14 6.64
C LYS A 71 -3.08 12.47 5.94
N ILE A 72 -3.08 11.16 5.90
CA ILE A 72 -2.02 10.41 5.24
C ILE A 72 -2.01 10.71 3.74
N ILE A 73 -3.18 10.72 3.12
CA ILE A 73 -3.29 11.03 1.69
C ILE A 73 -2.75 12.43 1.41
N ASN A 74 -3.12 13.40 2.24
CA ASN A 74 -2.64 14.77 2.05
C ASN A 74 -1.14 14.86 2.21
N ASN A 75 -0.57 14.14 3.15
CA ASN A 75 0.87 14.16 3.35
C ASN A 75 1.61 13.55 2.17
N ILE A 76 1.06 12.48 1.62
CA ILE A 76 1.65 11.86 0.44
C ILE A 76 1.67 12.86 -0.72
N GLU A 77 0.56 13.54 -0.92
CA GLU A 77 0.48 14.51 -2.00
C GLU A 77 1.50 15.63 -1.83
N LYS A 78 1.63 16.15 -0.62
CA LYS A 78 2.56 17.22 -0.35
C LYS A 78 4.01 16.80 -0.53
N LYS A 79 4.34 15.60 -0.07
CA LYS A 79 5.73 15.18 -0.04
C LYS A 79 6.18 14.54 -1.33
N LEU A 80 5.30 13.82 -2.00
CA LEU A 80 5.68 13.04 -3.16
C LEU A 80 5.18 13.60 -4.48
N GLY A 81 4.23 14.53 -4.43
CA GLY A 81 3.76 15.19 -5.63
C GLY A 81 2.72 14.42 -6.42
N PHE A 82 2.20 13.34 -5.86
CA PHE A 82 1.09 12.63 -6.48
C PHE A 82 0.11 12.26 -5.39
N SER A 83 -1.13 11.93 -5.77
CA SER A 83 -2.09 11.54 -4.76
C SER A 83 -2.58 10.12 -4.98
N VAL A 84 -3.07 9.54 -3.89
CA VAL A 84 -3.82 8.30 -3.96
C VAL A 84 -5.25 8.62 -3.59
N ASN A 85 -6.18 7.83 -4.11
CA ASN A 85 -7.60 8.10 -3.90
C ASN A 85 -8.09 7.63 -2.55
N SER A 86 -7.50 6.58 -2.03
CA SER A 86 -7.96 6.03 -0.77
C SER A 86 -6.87 5.19 -0.16
N ILE A 87 -7.07 4.87 1.11
CA ILE A 87 -6.18 3.97 1.83
C ILE A 87 -6.99 2.77 2.25
N ARG A 88 -6.46 1.61 1.94
CA ARG A 88 -7.09 0.34 2.26
C ARG A 88 -6.24 -0.34 3.32
N VAL A 89 -6.80 -0.51 4.51
CA VAL A 89 -6.06 -1.13 5.61
C VAL A 89 -6.48 -2.57 5.71
N GLU A 90 -5.52 -3.48 5.59
CA GLU A 90 -5.77 -4.91 5.63
C GLU A 90 -5.20 -5.49 6.90
N LEU A 91 -6.03 -6.21 7.60
CA LEU A 91 -5.61 -6.86 8.84
C LEU A 91 -4.94 -8.18 8.49
N GLN A 92 -3.70 -8.31 8.88
CA GLN A 92 -2.97 -9.56 8.70
C GLN A 92 -2.90 -10.27 10.03
N ASN A 93 -3.29 -11.51 10.04
CA ASN A 93 -3.33 -12.27 11.26
C ASN A 93 -2.31 -13.37 11.13
N SER A 94 -1.07 -12.99 11.29
CA SER A 94 0.02 -13.88 10.92
C SER A 94 0.27 -14.97 11.95
N GLN A 95 -0.25 -14.86 13.14
CA GLN A 95 -0.02 -15.92 14.10
C GLN A 95 -1.03 -17.03 13.98
N GLN A 96 -1.86 -17.00 13.01
CA GLN A 96 -2.82 -18.07 12.79
C GLN A 96 -2.23 -19.35 12.30
#